data_baa16893f02124bd341d9a76283ba6a6
#
_entry.id   baa16893f02124bd341d9a76283ba6a6
#
_cell.length_a   1.000
_cell.length_b   1.000
_cell.length_c   1.000
_cell.angle_alpha   90.00
_cell.angle_beta   90.00
_cell.angle_gamma   90.00
#
_symmetry.space_group_name_H-M   'P 1'
#
loop_
_entity.id
_entity.type
_entity.pdbx_description
1 polymer ?
#
loop_
_entity_poly.entity_id
_entity_poly.type
_entity_poly.pdbx_seq_one_letter_code
_entity_poly.pdbx_strand_id
1 'polypeptide(L)'
;MYRLEYSNQFKKDFKKIIRMPISDVIEVGNVISTLQRGSQLEVKYVDHGLAGNWAGYRDCHVKPDLVLIYKIESNTLKLARIGSHSELFN
;
A
#
# COMPACT_ATOMS: atom_id res chain seq x y z
N MET A 1 -15.31 -6.77 6.27
CA MET A 1 -13.99 -6.13 6.40
C MET A 1 -12.89 -7.18 6.26
N TYR A 2 -11.88 -6.89 5.44
CA TYR A 2 -10.75 -7.81 5.25
C TYR A 2 -9.87 -7.86 6.50
N ARG A 3 -9.27 -9.03 6.73
CA ARG A 3 -8.22 -9.14 7.74
C ARG A 3 -6.96 -8.46 7.19
N LEU A 4 -6.13 -7.90 8.09
CA LEU A 4 -4.86 -7.30 7.71
C LEU A 4 -3.71 -8.27 7.92
N GLU A 5 -2.81 -8.33 6.95
CA GLU A 5 -1.57 -9.09 7.06
C GLU A 5 -0.43 -8.21 6.57
N TYR A 6 0.64 -8.15 7.34
CA TYR A 6 1.82 -7.34 7.01
C TYR A 6 2.98 -8.25 6.67
N SER A 7 3.62 -8.05 5.52
CA SER A 7 4.85 -8.77 5.23
C SER A 7 5.96 -8.26 6.15
N ASN A 8 7.01 -9.06 6.33
CA ASN A 8 8.18 -8.61 7.09
C ASN A 8 8.81 -7.39 6.46
N GLN A 9 8.86 -7.34 5.14
CA GLN A 9 9.43 -6.19 4.43
C GLN A 9 8.56 -4.93 4.61
N PHE A 10 7.23 -5.08 4.60
CA PHE A 10 6.34 -3.96 4.87
C PHE A 10 6.61 -3.36 6.25
N LYS A 11 6.80 -4.21 7.26
CA LYS A 11 7.09 -3.74 8.62
C LYS A 11 8.39 -2.92 8.65
N LYS A 12 9.41 -3.35 7.91
CA LYS A 12 10.66 -2.60 7.80
C LYS A 12 10.45 -1.28 7.06
N ASP A 13 9.72 -1.33 5.95
CA ASP A 13 9.40 -0.11 5.19
C ASP A 13 8.68 0.90 6.06
N PHE A 14 7.73 0.44 6.86
CA PHE A 14 6.88 1.32 7.65
C PHE A 14 7.65 2.09 8.72
N LYS A 15 8.80 1.58 9.17
CA LYS A 15 9.65 2.30 10.10
C LYS A 15 10.12 3.64 9.54
N LYS A 16 10.27 3.74 8.21
CA LYS A 16 10.58 5.00 7.55
C LYS A 16 9.36 5.90 7.45
N ILE A 17 8.19 5.30 7.24
CA ILE A 17 6.95 6.05 7.05
C ILE A 17 6.58 6.82 8.32
N ILE A 18 6.75 6.23 9.50
CA ILE A 18 6.39 6.90 10.76
C ILE A 18 7.28 8.10 11.09
N ARG A 19 8.36 8.30 10.33
CA ARG A 19 9.22 9.48 10.46
C ARG A 19 8.81 10.63 9.55
N MET A 20 7.84 10.39 8.68
CA MET A 20 7.32 11.41 7.77
C MET A 20 6.40 12.36 8.54
N PRO A 21 6.04 13.52 7.94
CA PRO A 21 5.05 14.40 8.57
C PRO A 21 3.79 13.63 8.93
N ILE A 22 3.17 13.99 10.06
CA ILE A 22 2.01 13.26 10.58
C ILE A 22 0.87 13.19 9.56
N SER A 23 0.70 14.24 8.75
CA SER A 23 -0.34 14.25 7.72
C SER A 23 -0.13 13.14 6.68
N ASP A 24 1.11 12.80 6.36
CA ASP A 24 1.42 11.73 5.42
C ASP A 24 1.13 10.37 6.05
N VAL A 25 1.46 10.20 7.33
CA VAL A 25 1.18 8.95 8.05
C VAL A 25 -0.33 8.73 8.13
N ILE A 26 -1.10 9.79 8.40
CA ILE A 26 -2.56 9.73 8.43
C ILE A 26 -3.11 9.33 7.05
N GLU A 27 -2.56 9.88 5.97
CA GLU A 27 -3.00 9.54 4.63
C GLU A 27 -2.77 8.06 4.31
N VAL A 28 -1.62 7.52 4.70
CA VAL A 28 -1.34 6.09 4.58
C VAL A 28 -2.41 5.28 5.32
N GLY A 29 -2.73 5.67 6.55
CA GLY A 29 -3.76 5.01 7.34
C GLY A 29 -5.13 5.06 6.68
N ASN A 30 -5.50 6.21 6.10
CA ASN A 30 -6.78 6.37 5.41
C ASN A 30 -6.87 5.45 4.19
N VAL A 31 -5.80 5.35 3.40
CA VAL A 31 -5.77 4.47 2.23
C VAL A 31 -5.92 3.01 2.65
N ILE A 32 -5.15 2.57 3.65
CA ILE A 32 -5.21 1.19 4.13
C ILE A 32 -6.61 0.88 4.69
N SER A 33 -7.18 1.81 5.46
CA SER A 33 -8.51 1.64 6.02
C SER A 33 -9.57 1.51 4.93
N THR A 34 -9.48 2.33 3.89
CA THR A 34 -10.42 2.26 2.75
C THR A 34 -10.34 0.89 2.07
N LEU A 35 -9.13 0.41 1.82
CA LEU A 35 -8.92 -0.90 1.21
C LEU A 35 -9.45 -2.01 2.11
N GLN A 36 -9.20 -1.90 3.42
CA GLN A 36 -9.63 -2.93 4.37
C GLN A 36 -11.15 -3.06 4.43
N ARG A 37 -11.87 -1.95 4.28
CA ARG A 37 -13.33 -1.98 4.25
C ARG A 37 -13.88 -2.55 2.95
N GLY A 38 -13.03 -2.82 1.96
CA GLY A 38 -13.47 -3.26 0.65
C GLY A 38 -14.03 -2.13 -0.21
N SER A 39 -13.79 -0.89 0.19
CA SER A 39 -14.23 0.28 -0.57
C SER A 39 -13.25 0.59 -1.70
N GLN A 40 -13.75 1.24 -2.74
CA GLN A 40 -12.91 1.63 -3.86
C GLN A 40 -12.16 2.92 -3.52
N LEU A 41 -10.88 2.98 -3.87
CA LEU A 41 -10.08 4.19 -3.70
C LEU A 41 -10.49 5.25 -4.72
N GLU A 42 -10.37 6.52 -4.33
CA GLU A 42 -10.56 7.62 -5.25
C GLU A 42 -9.56 7.55 -6.40
N VAL A 43 -9.93 8.07 -7.55
CA VAL A 43 -9.11 8.02 -8.79
C VAL A 43 -7.72 8.63 -8.57
N LYS A 44 -7.61 9.62 -7.70
CA LYS A 44 -6.32 10.31 -7.44
C LYS A 44 -5.24 9.37 -6.92
N TYR A 45 -5.61 8.22 -6.35
CA TYR A 45 -4.65 7.26 -5.83
C TYR A 45 -4.11 6.30 -6.90
N VAL A 46 -4.64 6.37 -8.11
CA VAL A 46 -4.14 5.60 -9.27
C VAL A 46 -3.96 4.11 -8.95
N ASP A 47 -4.99 3.51 -8.34
CA ASP A 47 -4.96 2.09 -7.99
C ASP A 47 -5.00 1.24 -9.25
N HIS A 48 -4.02 0.34 -9.43
CA HIS A 48 -3.96 -0.50 -10.62
C HIS A 48 -3.19 -1.80 -10.36
N GLY A 49 -3.46 -2.81 -11.20
CA GLY A 49 -2.76 -4.08 -11.13
C GLY A 49 -1.34 -4.00 -11.65
N LEU A 50 -0.48 -4.85 -11.13
CA LEU A 50 0.93 -4.92 -11.51
C LEU A 50 1.20 -6.13 -12.39
N ALA A 51 2.33 -6.08 -13.09
CA ALA A 51 2.79 -7.17 -13.95
C ALA A 51 4.22 -7.55 -13.55
N GLY A 52 4.82 -8.51 -14.27
CA GLY A 52 6.19 -8.93 -14.02
C GLY A 52 6.35 -9.60 -12.68
N ASN A 53 7.38 -9.22 -11.94
CA ASN A 53 7.68 -9.82 -10.63
C ASN A 53 6.58 -9.60 -9.61
N TRP A 54 5.74 -8.60 -9.81
CA TRP A 54 4.62 -8.28 -8.92
C TRP A 54 3.27 -8.71 -9.48
N ALA A 55 3.25 -9.63 -10.46
CA ALA A 55 1.99 -10.13 -11.02
C ALA A 55 1.09 -10.66 -9.91
N GLY A 56 -0.20 -10.31 -9.97
CA GLY A 56 -1.17 -10.68 -8.94
C GLY A 56 -1.30 -9.66 -7.82
N TYR A 57 -0.38 -8.70 -7.74
CA TYR A 57 -0.44 -7.61 -6.77
C TYR A 57 -0.99 -6.36 -7.45
N ARG A 58 -1.36 -5.39 -6.63
CA ARG A 58 -1.80 -4.07 -7.08
C ARG A 58 -0.95 -3.02 -6.38
N ASP A 59 -0.88 -1.81 -6.95
CA ASP A 59 -0.32 -0.68 -6.22
C ASP A 59 -1.27 0.50 -6.26
N CYS A 60 -1.09 1.39 -5.31
CA CYS A 60 -1.74 2.68 -5.31
C CYS A 60 -0.76 3.75 -4.83
N HIS A 61 -0.96 4.97 -5.30
CA HIS A 61 -0.10 6.10 -4.96
C HIS A 61 -0.75 6.87 -3.81
N VAL A 62 -0.26 6.66 -2.60
CA VAL A 62 -0.73 7.43 -1.44
C VAL A 62 -0.34 8.90 -1.63
N LYS A 63 0.86 9.11 -2.15
CA LYS A 63 1.40 10.39 -2.61
C LYS A 63 2.07 10.14 -3.97
N PRO A 64 2.42 11.16 -4.76
CA PRO A 64 3.02 10.92 -6.07
C PRO A 64 4.20 9.97 -6.08
N ASP A 65 5.04 10.00 -5.03
CA ASP A 65 6.16 9.07 -4.92
C ASP A 65 6.13 8.29 -3.61
N LEU A 66 4.95 7.99 -3.12
CA LEU A 66 4.76 7.09 -1.98
C LEU A 66 3.76 6.03 -2.39
N VAL A 67 4.27 4.85 -2.70
CA VAL A 67 3.51 3.76 -3.32
C VAL A 67 3.30 2.64 -2.33
N LEU A 68 2.08 2.11 -2.28
CA LEU A 68 1.72 0.94 -1.48
C LEU A 68 1.47 -0.22 -2.44
N ILE A 69 2.18 -1.33 -2.24
CA ILE A 69 1.93 -2.58 -2.98
C ILE A 69 1.15 -3.51 -2.06
N TYR A 70 0.04 -4.02 -2.57
CA TYR A 70 -0.85 -4.87 -1.77
C TYR A 70 -1.53 -5.91 -2.65
N LYS A 71 -2.19 -6.84 -1.98
CA LYS A 71 -2.96 -7.89 -2.63
C LYS A 71 -4.13 -8.26 -1.73
N ILE A 72 -5.29 -8.52 -2.32
CA ILE A 72 -6.45 -9.04 -1.59
C ILE A 72 -6.66 -10.48 -2.01
N GLU A 73 -6.58 -11.38 -1.05
CA GLU A 73 -6.66 -12.82 -1.31
C GLU A 73 -7.19 -13.51 -0.06
N SER A 74 -8.15 -14.42 -0.24
CA SER A 74 -8.70 -15.22 0.87
C SER A 74 -9.22 -14.35 2.02
N ASN A 75 -9.98 -13.32 1.67
CA ASN A 75 -10.56 -12.39 2.63
C ASN A 75 -9.52 -11.64 3.48
N THR A 76 -8.31 -11.49 2.95
CA THR A 76 -7.20 -10.86 3.63
C THR A 76 -6.61 -9.76 2.75
N LEU A 77 -6.37 -8.59 3.35
CA LEU A 77 -5.61 -7.52 2.72
C LEU A 77 -4.15 -7.72 3.11
N LYS A 78 -3.33 -8.09 2.14
CA LYS A 78 -1.91 -8.36 2.34
C LYS A 78 -1.12 -7.12 1.93
N LEU A 79 -0.48 -6.47 2.90
CA LEU A 79 0.36 -5.30 2.65
C LEU A 79 1.79 -5.79 2.41
N ALA A 80 2.26 -5.63 1.17
CA ALA A 80 3.53 -6.22 0.75
C ALA A 80 4.70 -5.26 0.91
N ARG A 81 4.57 -4.02 0.43
CA ARG A 81 5.62 -3.02 0.47
C ARG A 81 5.02 -1.62 0.52
N ILE A 82 5.78 -0.67 1.05
CA ILE A 82 5.46 0.75 0.93
C ILE A 82 6.76 1.55 0.82
N GLY A 83 6.82 2.50 -0.10
CA GLY A 83 8.02 3.30 -0.31
C GLY A 83 7.96 4.07 -1.61
N SER A 84 9.10 4.62 -2.02
CA SER A 84 9.20 5.35 -3.28
C SER A 84 9.26 4.37 -4.45
N HIS A 85 9.03 4.88 -5.67
CA HIS A 85 9.14 4.05 -6.88
C HIS A 85 10.52 3.41 -6.99
N SER A 86 11.58 4.18 -6.74
CA SER A 86 12.93 3.63 -6.87
C SER A 86 13.23 2.55 -5.84
N GLU A 87 12.64 2.65 -4.64
CA GLU A 87 12.82 1.62 -3.62
C GLU A 87 12.09 0.33 -3.96
N LEU A 88 10.91 0.44 -4.58
CA LEU A 88 10.04 -0.72 -4.79
C LEU A 88 10.25 -1.40 -6.14
N PHE A 89 10.61 -0.65 -7.17
CA PHE A 89 10.66 -1.15 -8.54
C PHE A 89 12.03 -1.08 -9.18
N ASN A 90 13.03 -0.90 -8.40
CA ASN A 90 14.38 -0.76 -8.91
C ASN A 90 15.09 -2.11 -9.04
#